data_f95db2cf01e00b5a12feab6a20891b71
#
_entry.id   f95db2cf01e00b5a12feab6a20891b71
#
_cell.length_a   1.000
_cell.length_b   1.000
_cell.length_c   1.000
_cell.angle_alpha   90.00
_cell.angle_beta   90.00
_cell.angle_gamma   90.00
#
_symmetry.space_group_name_H-M   'P 1'
#
loop_
_entity.id
_entity.type
_entity.pdbx_description
1 polymer ?
#
loop_
_entity_poly.entity_id
_entity_poly.type
_entity_poly.pdbx_seq_one_letter_code
_entity_poly.pdbx_strand_id
1 'polypeptide(L)'
;GQNFIQILPINDTTMTRTWTDSYPYNANSTFALHPLFLRVTELGYPADPERRLYFENLRAELNSLKEIDYERVTRAKEEYSREMYSVNGNSVIASADFIKFVERNRSWLMPYAAFCVLRDRNGTPDYSQWGEYAVYNINKVEAFVADNLSEINYIYYIQYFLDRQMREARDYAHAKGIALKGDIPIGISRTSADAWQQPHLFFLDSQAGAPPDDFSVLGQNWGFPTYNWDEMSRDGFAWWKARFRKMAEYFDAYRIDHILGFFRIWQIPMDALHGLLGVFHPALPFSIEELRERYGFWLDVDLHTTPYIMDYFLRDFFGEYADEARERFLRPVGYGRHKLREEYDTQRKVAIYFAAQEKNEKNDCLCEGLLGLIDQVLFVEDPYEKGKYHPRITGQFTYLFRSLNEYDRTCFTRLYDDFYYHRHNDLWYHKAMWKLPPLIDATHMLTCAEDLGMIPACVPAVIDRLHILSLEIQRMPKDPAHEFGQTWHYPYYSVCTTSTHDMSGIRAWWEENRDAAQRFYNNVLGEHGEAPYFAEPWICDRIVRMHLQSPSMLCILPLQDWLSVDGALRRENPAEEQINVPANPRHYWRYRMHLTLERLLGADAYNSYLREAIASAGR
;
A
#
# COMPACT_ATOMS: atom_id res chain seq x y z
N GLY A 1 26.62 -7.10 14.51
CA GLY A 1 26.22 -6.19 13.68
C GLY A 1 24.83 -5.64 13.63
N GLN A 2 23.98 -6.19 12.76
CA GLN A 2 22.59 -5.72 12.66
C GLN A 2 21.78 -6.17 13.88
N ASN A 3 20.97 -5.25 14.42
CA ASN A 3 20.15 -5.48 15.61
C ASN A 3 18.68 -5.16 15.39
N PHE A 4 18.29 -4.86 14.14
CA PHE A 4 16.91 -4.53 13.76
C PHE A 4 16.57 -5.22 12.42
N ILE A 5 15.40 -5.86 12.34
CA ILE A 5 14.88 -6.45 11.11
C ILE A 5 13.47 -5.90 10.89
N GLN A 6 13.27 -5.27 9.73
CA GLN A 6 11.95 -4.86 9.26
C GLN A 6 11.43 -5.86 8.22
N ILE A 7 10.17 -6.23 8.34
CA ILE A 7 9.47 -7.10 7.38
C ILE A 7 8.18 -6.44 6.89
N LEU A 8 7.76 -6.83 5.68
CA LEU A 8 6.49 -6.44 5.09
C LEU A 8 5.30 -7.00 5.87
N PRO A 9 4.06 -6.54 5.60
CA PRO A 9 2.87 -7.03 6.30
C PRO A 9 2.76 -8.55 6.27
N ILE A 10 2.39 -9.13 7.41
CA ILE A 10 2.27 -10.59 7.61
C ILE A 10 0.83 -11.08 7.67
N ASN A 11 -0.12 -10.17 7.53
CA ASN A 11 -1.54 -10.46 7.60
C ASN A 11 -2.02 -11.26 6.38
N ASP A 12 -3.11 -12.03 6.58
CA ASP A 12 -3.72 -12.80 5.50
C ASP A 12 -4.35 -11.89 4.45
N THR A 13 -4.01 -12.15 3.19
CA THR A 13 -4.55 -11.48 1.99
C THR A 13 -5.31 -12.44 1.08
N THR A 14 -5.56 -13.67 1.53
CA THR A 14 -6.16 -14.72 0.71
C THR A 14 -7.63 -14.43 0.42
N MET A 15 -7.93 -14.13 -0.84
CA MET A 15 -9.28 -13.85 -1.35
C MET A 15 -9.69 -14.81 -2.46
N THR A 16 -8.83 -14.99 -3.45
CA THR A 16 -9.09 -15.74 -4.68
C THR A 16 -8.19 -16.95 -4.86
N ARG A 17 -7.13 -17.08 -4.07
CA ARG A 17 -6.04 -18.06 -4.18
C ARG A 17 -5.27 -17.96 -5.49
N THR A 18 -5.31 -16.79 -6.13
CA THR A 18 -4.54 -16.47 -7.32
C THR A 18 -3.40 -15.51 -6.99
N TRP A 19 -2.55 -15.23 -7.96
CA TRP A 19 -1.45 -14.28 -7.83
C TRP A 19 -1.86 -12.88 -7.33
N THR A 20 -3.12 -12.49 -7.51
CA THR A 20 -3.65 -11.20 -7.01
C THR A 20 -3.62 -11.10 -5.49
N ASP A 21 -3.64 -12.23 -4.79
CA ASP A 21 -3.55 -12.30 -3.33
C ASP A 21 -2.11 -12.11 -2.83
N SER A 22 -1.12 -12.03 -3.72
CA SER A 22 0.27 -11.81 -3.36
C SER A 22 0.56 -10.40 -2.84
N TYR A 23 -0.37 -9.44 -3.02
CA TYR A 23 -0.23 -8.06 -2.57
C TYR A 23 -0.43 -7.94 -1.05
N PRO A 24 0.63 -7.67 -0.26
CA PRO A 24 0.57 -7.79 1.20
C PRO A 24 -0.26 -6.69 1.89
N TYR A 25 -0.58 -5.62 1.18
CA TYR A 25 -1.38 -4.50 1.72
C TYR A 25 -2.89 -4.67 1.53
N ASN A 26 -3.35 -5.67 0.76
CA ASN A 26 -4.77 -5.95 0.55
C ASN A 26 -5.30 -6.98 1.57
N ALA A 27 -5.28 -6.63 2.85
CA ALA A 27 -5.60 -7.55 3.92
C ALA A 27 -7.04 -8.09 3.87
N ASN A 28 -7.19 -9.43 3.92
CA ASN A 28 -8.43 -10.12 4.21
C ASN A 28 -8.79 -10.01 5.71
N SER A 29 -7.77 -10.08 6.55
CA SER A 29 -7.91 -9.84 7.99
C SER A 29 -6.69 -9.12 8.52
N THR A 30 -6.91 -8.11 9.34
CA THR A 30 -5.82 -7.38 10.01
C THR A 30 -5.30 -8.09 11.27
N PHE A 31 -5.86 -9.25 11.60
CA PHE A 31 -5.50 -10.06 12.76
C PHE A 31 -4.89 -11.41 12.38
N ALA A 32 -5.46 -12.08 11.37
CA ALA A 32 -4.99 -13.39 10.93
C ALA A 32 -3.64 -13.29 10.21
N LEU A 33 -2.79 -14.29 10.41
CA LEU A 33 -1.52 -14.43 9.72
C LEU A 33 -1.71 -15.15 8.38
N HIS A 34 -0.92 -14.76 7.37
CA HIS A 34 -1.03 -15.33 6.04
C HIS A 34 -0.55 -16.78 6.00
N PRO A 35 -1.38 -17.74 5.51
CA PRO A 35 -1.03 -19.17 5.47
C PRO A 35 0.25 -19.48 4.68
N LEU A 36 0.64 -18.59 3.75
CA LEU A 36 1.88 -18.75 3.00
C LEU A 36 3.14 -18.78 3.88
N PHE A 37 3.10 -18.14 5.06
CA PHE A 37 4.25 -18.11 5.98
C PHE A 37 4.36 -19.37 6.84
N LEU A 38 3.37 -20.27 6.82
CA LEU A 38 3.39 -21.50 7.60
C LEU A 38 4.58 -22.40 7.20
N ARG A 39 5.42 -22.74 8.17
CA ARG A 39 6.42 -23.80 8.04
C ARG A 39 5.73 -25.15 8.22
N VAL A 40 5.36 -25.77 7.12
CA VAL A 40 4.49 -26.97 7.12
C VAL A 40 5.13 -28.18 7.80
N THR A 41 6.46 -28.29 7.80
CA THR A 41 7.17 -29.40 8.46
C THR A 41 7.00 -29.43 9.98
N GLU A 42 6.64 -28.31 10.60
CA GLU A 42 6.30 -28.25 12.03
C GLU A 42 4.93 -28.85 12.37
N LEU A 43 4.10 -29.12 11.36
CA LEU A 43 2.84 -29.84 11.53
C LEU A 43 3.07 -31.35 11.67
N GLY A 44 4.26 -31.85 11.36
CA GLY A 44 4.61 -33.26 11.27
C GLY A 44 4.96 -33.71 9.86
N TYR A 45 5.08 -35.00 9.66
CA TYR A 45 5.42 -35.59 8.36
C TYR A 45 4.37 -36.62 7.97
N PRO A 46 4.02 -36.73 6.66
CA PRO A 46 3.19 -37.84 6.19
C PRO A 46 3.73 -39.20 6.63
N ALA A 47 2.85 -40.09 7.09
CA ALA A 47 3.22 -41.43 7.48
C ALA A 47 3.63 -42.29 6.27
N ASP A 48 2.95 -42.05 5.13
CA ASP A 48 3.24 -42.71 3.86
C ASP A 48 4.56 -42.19 3.25
N PRO A 49 5.56 -43.08 3.02
CA PRO A 49 6.83 -42.68 2.40
C PRO A 49 6.69 -42.10 0.99
N GLU A 50 5.69 -42.55 0.20
CA GLU A 50 5.48 -42.03 -1.16
C GLU A 50 4.96 -40.60 -1.08
N ARG A 51 4.04 -40.30 -0.17
CA ARG A 51 3.55 -38.93 0.07
C ARG A 51 4.64 -38.01 0.59
N ARG A 52 5.50 -38.52 1.48
CA ARG A 52 6.65 -37.77 1.97
C ARG A 52 7.58 -37.39 0.83
N LEU A 53 7.95 -38.35 -0.02
CA LEU A 53 8.81 -38.15 -1.18
C LEU A 53 8.17 -37.16 -2.19
N TYR A 54 6.86 -37.25 -2.42
CA TYR A 54 6.12 -36.32 -3.24
C TYR A 54 6.30 -34.87 -2.77
N PHE A 55 6.08 -34.58 -1.49
CA PHE A 55 6.23 -33.23 -0.95
C PHE A 55 7.68 -32.75 -0.90
N GLU A 56 8.64 -33.65 -0.67
CA GLU A 56 10.07 -33.30 -0.73
C GLU A 56 10.48 -32.89 -2.14
N ASN A 57 10.05 -33.64 -3.15
CA ASN A 57 10.30 -33.31 -4.55
C ASN A 57 9.62 -31.99 -4.95
N LEU A 58 8.37 -31.79 -4.59
CA LEU A 58 7.62 -30.56 -4.85
C LEU A 58 8.28 -29.35 -4.17
N ARG A 59 8.74 -29.50 -2.93
CA ARG A 59 9.52 -28.47 -2.21
C ARG A 59 10.82 -28.14 -2.94
N ALA A 60 11.56 -29.15 -3.38
CA ALA A 60 12.81 -28.96 -4.11
C ALA A 60 12.57 -28.22 -5.43
N GLU A 61 11.54 -28.63 -6.18
CA GLU A 61 11.14 -27.97 -7.43
C GLU A 61 10.76 -26.50 -7.21
N LEU A 62 9.80 -26.23 -6.31
CA LEU A 62 9.34 -24.86 -6.06
C LEU A 62 10.44 -23.97 -5.48
N ASN A 63 11.34 -24.54 -4.68
CA ASN A 63 12.51 -23.82 -4.17
C ASN A 63 13.60 -23.56 -5.21
N SER A 64 13.62 -24.26 -6.34
CA SER A 64 14.56 -24.02 -7.44
C SER A 64 14.13 -22.87 -8.35
N LEU A 65 12.89 -22.41 -8.27
CA LEU A 65 12.37 -21.32 -9.07
C LEU A 65 13.07 -20.00 -8.75
N LYS A 66 13.29 -19.16 -9.76
CA LYS A 66 13.89 -17.83 -9.62
C LYS A 66 13.00 -16.85 -8.85
N GLU A 67 11.69 -17.00 -8.97
CA GLU A 67 10.64 -16.18 -8.37
C GLU A 67 9.65 -17.08 -7.65
N ILE A 68 8.82 -16.51 -6.78
CA ILE A 68 7.77 -17.27 -6.08
C ILE A 68 6.60 -17.56 -7.04
N ASP A 69 6.28 -18.83 -7.24
CA ASP A 69 5.01 -19.25 -7.83
C ASP A 69 3.96 -19.31 -6.71
N TYR A 70 3.27 -18.18 -6.51
CA TYR A 70 2.35 -17.99 -5.40
C TYR A 70 1.25 -19.06 -5.37
N GLU A 71 0.65 -19.36 -6.51
CA GLU A 71 -0.48 -20.29 -6.61
C GLU A 71 -0.07 -21.73 -6.32
N ARG A 72 1.07 -22.16 -6.89
CA ARG A 72 1.58 -23.52 -6.65
C ARG A 72 2.06 -23.70 -5.20
N VAL A 73 2.73 -22.70 -4.63
CA VAL A 73 3.19 -22.74 -3.22
C VAL A 73 1.98 -22.78 -2.28
N THR A 74 0.98 -21.95 -2.51
CA THR A 74 -0.26 -21.90 -1.72
C THR A 74 -0.97 -23.26 -1.75
N ARG A 75 -1.15 -23.83 -2.95
CA ARG A 75 -1.78 -25.15 -3.13
C ARG A 75 -1.00 -26.26 -2.43
N ALA A 76 0.32 -26.29 -2.59
CA ALA A 76 1.18 -27.30 -1.98
C ALA A 76 1.12 -27.26 -0.44
N LYS A 77 1.13 -26.05 0.14
CA LYS A 77 1.02 -25.87 1.59
C LYS A 77 -0.36 -26.23 2.12
N GLU A 78 -1.41 -25.91 1.40
CA GLU A 78 -2.77 -26.30 1.77
C GLU A 78 -2.93 -27.83 1.73
N GLU A 79 -2.48 -28.49 0.66
CA GLU A 79 -2.52 -29.94 0.53
C GLU A 79 -1.77 -30.62 1.69
N TYR A 80 -0.55 -30.18 1.97
CA TYR A 80 0.25 -30.70 3.08
C TYR A 80 -0.44 -30.51 4.43
N SER A 81 -0.92 -29.32 4.71
CA SER A 81 -1.51 -29.00 6.00
C SER A 81 -2.84 -29.72 6.24
N ARG A 82 -3.66 -29.94 5.20
CA ARG A 82 -4.88 -30.75 5.29
C ARG A 82 -4.56 -32.23 5.59
N GLU A 83 -3.51 -32.77 4.97
CA GLU A 83 -3.06 -34.13 5.26
C GLU A 83 -2.60 -34.23 6.72
N MET A 84 -1.81 -33.31 7.21
CA MET A 84 -1.39 -33.31 8.62
C MET A 84 -2.55 -33.10 9.59
N TYR A 85 -3.49 -32.22 9.26
CA TYR A 85 -4.69 -32.02 10.05
C TYR A 85 -5.52 -33.30 10.16
N SER A 86 -5.63 -34.11 9.10
CA SER A 86 -6.32 -35.37 9.13
C SER A 86 -5.64 -36.40 10.07
N VAL A 87 -4.33 -36.31 10.27
CA VAL A 87 -3.54 -37.22 11.11
C VAL A 87 -3.54 -36.79 12.57
N ASN A 88 -3.26 -35.50 12.85
CA ASN A 88 -3.02 -35.02 14.20
C ASN A 88 -4.01 -33.95 14.69
N GLY A 89 -4.90 -33.48 13.82
CA GLY A 89 -5.83 -32.39 14.13
C GLY A 89 -6.60 -32.60 15.42
N ASN A 90 -7.18 -33.80 15.61
CA ASN A 90 -7.94 -34.15 16.83
C ASN A 90 -7.13 -34.00 18.11
N SER A 91 -5.86 -34.42 18.10
CA SER A 91 -4.99 -34.29 19.26
C SER A 91 -4.59 -32.86 19.55
N VAL A 92 -4.35 -32.06 18.49
CA VAL A 92 -3.99 -30.64 18.61
C VAL A 92 -5.17 -29.82 19.15
N ILE A 93 -6.37 -29.99 18.58
CA ILE A 93 -7.56 -29.22 19.00
C ILE A 93 -8.01 -29.55 20.42
N ALA A 94 -7.68 -30.75 20.93
CA ALA A 94 -7.93 -31.13 22.31
C ALA A 94 -6.87 -30.64 23.30
N SER A 95 -5.78 -30.06 22.83
CA SER A 95 -4.70 -29.57 23.70
C SER A 95 -5.09 -28.31 24.45
N ALA A 96 -4.62 -28.14 25.68
CA ALA A 96 -4.89 -26.97 26.50
C ALA A 96 -4.39 -25.68 25.86
N ASP A 97 -3.26 -25.74 25.16
CA ASP A 97 -2.67 -24.55 24.51
C ASP A 97 -3.48 -24.09 23.29
N PHE A 98 -4.00 -25.04 22.50
CA PHE A 98 -4.90 -24.72 21.40
C PHE A 98 -6.21 -24.08 21.92
N ILE A 99 -6.82 -24.68 22.95
CA ILE A 99 -8.06 -24.17 23.55
C ILE A 99 -7.85 -22.73 24.05
N LYS A 100 -6.77 -22.48 24.80
CA LYS A 100 -6.41 -21.11 25.25
C LYS A 100 -6.18 -20.14 24.09
N PHE A 101 -5.55 -20.58 23.00
CA PHE A 101 -5.36 -19.77 21.80
C PHE A 101 -6.70 -19.37 21.19
N VAL A 102 -7.62 -20.32 21.00
CA VAL A 102 -8.95 -20.05 20.44
C VAL A 102 -9.75 -19.11 21.34
N GLU A 103 -9.78 -19.35 22.65
CA GLU A 103 -10.49 -18.50 23.61
C GLU A 103 -9.97 -17.07 23.60
N ARG A 104 -8.64 -16.88 23.65
CA ARG A 104 -8.00 -15.56 23.64
C ARG A 104 -8.28 -14.78 22.36
N ASN A 105 -8.41 -15.45 21.22
CA ASN A 105 -8.54 -14.85 19.91
C ASN A 105 -9.97 -14.91 19.35
N ARG A 106 -10.96 -15.42 20.11
CA ARG A 106 -12.32 -15.70 19.64
C ARG A 106 -12.98 -14.53 18.91
N SER A 107 -12.74 -13.31 19.35
CA SER A 107 -13.39 -12.09 18.82
C SER A 107 -13.12 -11.82 17.32
N TRP A 108 -11.92 -12.20 16.86
CA TRP A 108 -11.54 -12.06 15.46
C TRP A 108 -11.43 -13.41 14.74
N LEU A 109 -10.99 -14.45 15.44
CA LEU A 109 -10.68 -15.75 14.85
C LEU A 109 -11.95 -16.48 14.37
N MET A 110 -13.03 -16.41 15.15
CA MET A 110 -14.29 -17.05 14.79
C MET A 110 -14.93 -16.43 13.54
N PRO A 111 -15.14 -15.10 13.46
CA PRO A 111 -15.67 -14.50 12.23
C PRO A 111 -14.73 -14.64 11.04
N TYR A 112 -13.41 -14.59 11.22
CA TYR A 112 -12.45 -14.83 10.16
C TYR A 112 -12.56 -16.28 9.61
N ALA A 113 -12.65 -17.28 10.46
CA ALA A 113 -12.78 -18.67 10.01
C ALA A 113 -14.12 -18.92 9.30
N ALA A 114 -15.21 -18.35 9.83
CA ALA A 114 -16.52 -18.41 9.17
C ALA A 114 -16.48 -17.73 7.79
N PHE A 115 -15.85 -16.55 7.69
CA PHE A 115 -15.64 -15.86 6.42
C PHE A 115 -14.90 -16.74 5.40
N CYS A 116 -13.79 -17.35 5.80
CA CYS A 116 -13.00 -18.21 4.92
C CYS A 116 -13.81 -19.41 4.39
N VAL A 117 -14.58 -20.09 5.27
CA VAL A 117 -15.43 -21.21 4.83
C VAL A 117 -16.56 -20.75 3.93
N LEU A 118 -17.22 -19.63 4.24
CA LEU A 118 -18.28 -19.05 3.42
C LEU A 118 -17.76 -18.61 2.05
N ARG A 119 -16.61 -17.90 2.00
CA ARG A 119 -15.94 -17.52 0.76
C ARG A 119 -15.68 -18.74 -0.14
N ASP A 120 -15.11 -19.79 0.43
CA ASP A 120 -14.74 -20.99 -0.32
C ASP A 120 -15.98 -21.75 -0.84
N ARG A 121 -17.05 -21.82 -0.06
CA ARG A 121 -18.32 -22.45 -0.46
C ARG A 121 -19.07 -21.66 -1.54
N ASN A 122 -19.05 -20.34 -1.45
CA ASN A 122 -19.69 -19.48 -2.45
C ASN A 122 -18.80 -19.22 -3.67
N GLY A 123 -17.51 -19.61 -3.63
CA GLY A 123 -16.55 -19.37 -4.72
C GLY A 123 -16.25 -17.90 -4.98
N THR A 124 -16.56 -17.01 -4.04
CA THR A 124 -16.35 -15.56 -4.16
C THR A 124 -16.13 -14.92 -2.79
N PRO A 125 -15.18 -13.95 -2.68
CA PRO A 125 -15.02 -13.16 -1.46
C PRO A 125 -16.09 -12.05 -1.32
N ASP A 126 -16.86 -11.79 -2.36
CA ASP A 126 -17.92 -10.79 -2.32
C ASP A 126 -19.10 -11.30 -1.48
N TYR A 127 -19.05 -10.98 -0.20
CA TYR A 127 -20.06 -11.39 0.76
C TYR A 127 -21.47 -10.85 0.45
N SER A 128 -21.62 -9.81 -0.38
CA SER A 128 -22.94 -9.35 -0.81
C SER A 128 -23.72 -10.43 -1.58
N GLN A 129 -23.01 -11.41 -2.14
CA GLN A 129 -23.57 -12.55 -2.88
C GLN A 129 -23.85 -13.78 -2.01
N TRP A 130 -23.59 -13.76 -0.68
CA TRP A 130 -23.69 -14.93 0.21
C TRP A 130 -25.10 -15.16 0.78
N GLY A 131 -26.15 -14.63 0.15
CA GLY A 131 -27.53 -14.82 0.57
C GLY A 131 -27.76 -14.37 2.03
N GLU A 132 -28.16 -15.28 2.90
CA GLU A 132 -28.43 -14.96 4.30
C GLU A 132 -27.21 -14.54 5.13
N TYR A 133 -25.98 -14.78 4.63
CA TYR A 133 -24.73 -14.36 5.26
C TYR A 133 -24.15 -13.09 4.64
N ALA A 134 -24.85 -12.45 3.70
CA ALA A 134 -24.43 -11.19 3.11
C ALA A 134 -24.27 -10.06 4.15
N VAL A 135 -25.10 -10.09 5.18
CA VAL A 135 -25.03 -9.19 6.33
C VAL A 135 -24.58 -9.98 7.56
N TYR A 136 -23.45 -9.56 8.14
CA TYR A 136 -22.93 -10.20 9.35
C TYR A 136 -23.96 -10.20 10.50
N ASN A 137 -24.20 -11.37 11.07
CA ASN A 137 -25.01 -11.55 12.26
C ASN A 137 -24.36 -12.59 13.17
N ILE A 138 -24.00 -12.19 14.39
CA ILE A 138 -23.25 -13.05 15.32
C ILE A 138 -23.94 -14.37 15.60
N ASN A 139 -25.28 -14.37 15.81
CA ASN A 139 -26.00 -15.59 16.13
C ASN A 139 -26.04 -16.57 14.95
N LYS A 140 -26.20 -16.05 13.72
CA LYS A 140 -26.11 -16.89 12.51
C LYS A 140 -24.70 -17.45 12.30
N VAL A 141 -23.67 -16.64 12.54
CA VAL A 141 -22.28 -17.06 12.42
C VAL A 141 -21.93 -18.11 13.47
N GLU A 142 -22.37 -17.96 14.72
CA GLU A 142 -22.17 -18.99 15.76
C GLU A 142 -22.87 -20.31 15.42
N ALA A 143 -24.09 -20.28 14.90
CA ALA A 143 -24.78 -21.46 14.41
C ALA A 143 -24.02 -22.11 13.25
N PHE A 144 -23.60 -21.30 12.26
CA PHE A 144 -22.79 -21.79 11.14
C PHE A 144 -21.49 -22.45 11.60
N VAL A 145 -20.79 -21.86 12.55
CA VAL A 145 -19.55 -22.41 13.14
C VAL A 145 -19.83 -23.74 13.81
N ALA A 146 -20.91 -23.86 14.58
CA ALA A 146 -21.30 -25.11 15.25
C ALA A 146 -21.62 -26.25 14.27
N ASP A 147 -22.27 -25.94 13.16
CA ASP A 147 -22.63 -26.89 12.11
C ASP A 147 -21.44 -27.29 11.22
N ASN A 148 -20.32 -26.54 11.26
CA ASN A 148 -19.17 -26.71 10.36
C ASN A 148 -17.84 -26.87 11.10
N LEU A 149 -17.85 -27.44 12.30
CA LEU A 149 -16.69 -27.53 13.21
C LEU A 149 -15.42 -28.09 12.57
N SER A 150 -15.52 -29.05 11.66
CA SER A 150 -14.34 -29.66 11.03
C SER A 150 -13.55 -28.63 10.18
N GLU A 151 -14.25 -27.87 9.35
CA GLU A 151 -13.63 -26.86 8.47
C GLU A 151 -13.14 -25.66 9.28
N ILE A 152 -13.92 -25.23 10.25
CA ILE A 152 -13.58 -24.12 11.16
C ILE A 152 -12.33 -24.49 11.99
N ASN A 153 -12.29 -25.67 12.58
CA ASN A 153 -11.14 -26.13 13.36
C ASN A 153 -9.87 -26.29 12.51
N TYR A 154 -9.99 -26.62 11.23
CA TYR A 154 -8.84 -26.60 10.33
C TYR A 154 -8.24 -25.18 10.19
N ILE A 155 -9.07 -24.15 10.04
CA ILE A 155 -8.60 -22.77 9.97
C ILE A 155 -7.98 -22.32 11.30
N TYR A 156 -8.62 -22.68 12.43
CA TYR A 156 -8.05 -22.44 13.76
C TYR A 156 -6.70 -23.12 13.94
N TYR A 157 -6.56 -24.35 13.46
CA TYR A 157 -5.31 -25.13 13.49
C TYR A 157 -4.20 -24.43 12.73
N ILE A 158 -4.47 -23.91 11.52
CA ILE A 158 -3.50 -23.16 10.73
C ILE A 158 -3.07 -21.88 11.47
N GLN A 159 -4.02 -21.10 11.99
CA GLN A 159 -3.71 -19.86 12.70
C GLN A 159 -2.98 -20.10 14.03
N TYR A 160 -3.28 -21.18 14.73
CA TYR A 160 -2.56 -21.60 15.93
C TYR A 160 -1.08 -21.88 15.66
N PHE A 161 -0.78 -22.64 14.61
CA PHE A 161 0.62 -22.91 14.24
C PHE A 161 1.35 -21.69 13.74
N LEU A 162 0.69 -20.82 12.99
CA LEU A 162 1.27 -19.55 12.54
C LEU A 162 1.60 -18.63 13.74
N ASP A 163 0.66 -18.46 14.70
CA ASP A 163 0.89 -17.67 15.90
C ASP A 163 2.08 -18.23 16.70
N ARG A 164 2.14 -19.54 16.90
CA ARG A 164 3.23 -20.21 17.59
C ARG A 164 4.57 -19.98 16.91
N GLN A 165 4.65 -20.24 15.60
CA GLN A 165 5.88 -20.09 14.82
C GLN A 165 6.37 -18.64 14.78
N MET A 166 5.46 -17.67 14.67
CA MET A 166 5.85 -16.26 14.66
C MET A 166 6.38 -15.82 16.03
N ARG A 167 5.79 -16.31 17.15
CA ARG A 167 6.31 -16.07 18.50
C ARG A 167 7.68 -16.72 18.70
N GLU A 168 7.86 -17.95 18.27
CA GLU A 168 9.14 -18.67 18.32
C GLU A 168 10.23 -17.91 17.53
N ALA A 169 9.89 -17.39 16.33
CA ALA A 169 10.80 -16.58 15.53
C ALA A 169 11.18 -15.26 16.22
N ARG A 170 10.21 -14.56 16.83
CA ARG A 170 10.45 -13.37 17.65
C ARG A 170 11.38 -13.69 18.83
N ASP A 171 11.05 -14.72 19.61
CA ASP A 171 11.82 -15.09 20.79
C ASP A 171 13.26 -15.49 20.44
N TYR A 172 13.45 -16.15 19.27
CA TYR A 172 14.77 -16.43 18.75
C TYR A 172 15.53 -15.15 18.37
N ALA A 173 14.87 -14.20 17.71
CA ALA A 173 15.46 -12.90 17.38
C ALA A 173 15.89 -12.14 18.66
N HIS A 174 15.01 -12.09 19.67
CA HIS A 174 15.30 -11.47 20.96
C HIS A 174 16.49 -12.11 21.68
N ALA A 175 16.60 -13.46 21.65
CA ALA A 175 17.73 -14.18 22.20
C ALA A 175 19.07 -13.84 21.50
N LYS A 176 19.01 -13.27 20.29
CA LYS A 176 20.16 -12.76 19.54
C LYS A 176 20.35 -11.25 19.64
N GLY A 177 19.57 -10.56 20.46
CA GLY A 177 19.59 -9.11 20.58
C GLY A 177 19.02 -8.37 19.37
N ILE A 178 18.13 -9.00 18.62
CA ILE A 178 17.52 -8.44 17.40
C ILE A 178 16.08 -8.06 17.70
N ALA A 179 15.71 -6.81 17.45
CA ALA A 179 14.36 -6.31 17.49
C ALA A 179 13.66 -6.50 16.13
N LEU A 180 12.36 -6.80 16.15
CA LEU A 180 11.55 -6.96 14.95
C LEU A 180 10.64 -5.76 14.74
N LYS A 181 10.61 -5.24 13.50
CA LYS A 181 9.73 -4.16 13.07
C LYS A 181 8.73 -4.69 12.02
N GLY A 182 7.45 -4.59 12.34
CA GLY A 182 6.38 -4.91 11.42
C GLY A 182 5.98 -3.74 10.54
N ASP A 183 5.14 -4.02 9.56
CA ASP A 183 4.51 -3.03 8.70
C ASP A 183 2.98 -3.18 8.80
N ILE A 184 2.29 -2.08 9.06
CA ILE A 184 0.84 -2.07 9.27
C ILE A 184 0.17 -1.34 8.11
N PRO A 185 -0.47 -2.07 7.17
CA PRO A 185 -1.16 -1.48 6.03
C PRO A 185 -2.18 -0.42 6.44
N ILE A 186 -2.26 0.67 5.70
CA ILE A 186 -3.35 1.64 5.88
C ILE A 186 -4.70 1.05 5.46
N GLY A 187 -4.71 0.18 4.45
CA GLY A 187 -5.92 -0.36 3.85
C GLY A 187 -6.32 -1.74 4.37
N ILE A 188 -7.54 -2.12 4.00
CA ILE A 188 -8.07 -3.49 4.04
C ILE A 188 -8.74 -3.79 2.71
N SER A 189 -8.92 -5.07 2.37
CA SER A 189 -9.76 -5.40 1.23
C SER A 189 -11.22 -5.01 1.50
N ARG A 190 -11.87 -4.45 0.49
CA ARG A 190 -13.30 -4.10 0.55
C ARG A 190 -14.20 -5.29 0.85
N THR A 191 -13.81 -6.46 0.40
CA THR A 191 -14.49 -7.74 0.61
C THR A 191 -13.82 -8.59 1.68
N SER A 192 -13.16 -7.97 2.67
CA SER A 192 -12.44 -8.65 3.76
C SER A 192 -13.37 -9.15 4.86
N ALA A 193 -12.84 -10.04 5.69
CA ALA A 193 -13.50 -10.47 6.93
C ALA A 193 -13.73 -9.30 7.89
N ASP A 194 -12.81 -8.33 7.96
CA ASP A 194 -12.96 -7.12 8.78
C ASP A 194 -14.12 -6.25 8.28
N ALA A 195 -14.22 -6.02 6.96
CA ALA A 195 -15.29 -5.24 6.37
C ALA A 195 -16.66 -5.93 6.49
N TRP A 196 -16.70 -7.26 6.37
CA TRP A 196 -17.91 -8.05 6.57
C TRP A 196 -18.40 -8.00 8.02
N GLN A 197 -17.48 -8.15 8.99
CA GLN A 197 -17.80 -8.18 10.41
C GLN A 197 -18.24 -6.80 10.92
N GLN A 198 -17.59 -5.73 10.50
CA GLN A 198 -17.77 -4.37 11.01
C GLN A 198 -17.88 -3.31 9.88
N PRO A 199 -18.84 -3.44 8.96
CA PRO A 199 -18.93 -2.57 7.79
C PRO A 199 -19.13 -1.09 8.13
N HIS A 200 -19.73 -0.77 9.30
CA HIS A 200 -19.96 0.59 9.77
C HIS A 200 -18.68 1.38 10.09
N LEU A 201 -17.55 0.68 10.26
CA LEU A 201 -16.24 1.30 10.49
C LEU A 201 -15.58 1.82 9.20
N PHE A 202 -16.17 1.55 8.03
CA PHE A 202 -15.57 1.85 6.73
C PHE A 202 -16.55 2.57 5.81
N PHE A 203 -16.04 3.48 4.99
CA PHE A 203 -16.78 4.02 3.85
C PHE A 203 -16.57 3.09 2.66
N LEU A 204 -17.54 2.18 2.47
CA LEU A 204 -17.48 1.17 1.40
C LEU A 204 -17.87 1.73 0.02
N ASP A 205 -18.32 2.97 -0.04
CA ASP A 205 -18.71 3.73 -1.24
C ASP A 205 -17.59 4.64 -1.78
N SER A 206 -16.39 4.54 -1.22
CA SER A 206 -15.22 5.31 -1.64
C SER A 206 -13.96 4.45 -1.72
N GLN A 207 -12.91 4.97 -2.33
CA GLN A 207 -11.61 4.33 -2.50
C GLN A 207 -10.50 5.22 -1.96
N ALA A 208 -9.57 4.63 -1.20
CA ALA A 208 -8.35 5.32 -0.80
C ALA A 208 -7.34 5.36 -1.95
N GLY A 209 -6.54 6.38 -1.99
CA GLY A 209 -5.45 6.53 -2.95
C GLY A 209 -4.50 7.66 -2.57
N ALA A 210 -3.73 8.11 -3.54
CA ALA A 210 -2.86 9.28 -3.44
C ALA A 210 -3.12 10.27 -4.59
N PRO A 211 -2.97 11.60 -4.33
CA PRO A 211 -3.02 12.58 -5.40
C PRO A 211 -1.87 12.39 -6.39
N PRO A 212 -1.94 12.99 -7.59
CA PRO A 212 -0.84 13.00 -8.55
C PRO A 212 0.47 13.49 -7.95
N ASP A 213 1.55 12.83 -8.31
CA ASP A 213 2.91 13.15 -7.95
C ASP A 213 3.86 12.86 -9.13
N ASP A 214 5.18 12.98 -8.90
CA ASP A 214 6.20 12.73 -9.93
C ASP A 214 6.27 11.27 -10.39
N PHE A 215 5.71 10.34 -9.64
CA PHE A 215 5.67 8.90 -9.94
C PHE A 215 4.39 8.48 -10.65
N SER A 216 3.29 9.22 -10.45
CA SER A 216 1.98 8.91 -11.02
C SER A 216 1.22 10.18 -11.36
N VAL A 217 1.27 10.56 -12.64
CA VAL A 217 0.59 11.78 -13.18
C VAL A 217 -0.93 11.72 -13.01
N LEU A 218 -1.50 10.50 -13.00
CA LEU A 218 -2.93 10.27 -12.81
C LEU A 218 -3.32 10.08 -11.34
N GLY A 219 -2.36 10.15 -10.42
CA GLY A 219 -2.54 9.73 -9.04
C GLY A 219 -2.64 8.21 -8.90
N GLN A 220 -2.74 7.74 -7.67
CA GLN A 220 -2.85 6.31 -7.37
C GLN A 220 -4.23 6.01 -6.81
N ASN A 221 -4.85 4.94 -7.29
CA ASN A 221 -6.09 4.39 -6.73
C ASN A 221 -5.77 3.01 -6.14
N TRP A 222 -5.76 2.91 -4.82
CA TRP A 222 -5.43 1.66 -4.11
C TRP A 222 -6.64 0.73 -3.96
N GLY A 223 -7.87 1.21 -4.24
CA GLY A 223 -9.09 0.42 -4.20
C GLY A 223 -9.60 0.09 -2.80
N PHE A 224 -8.89 0.44 -1.73
CA PHE A 224 -9.29 0.18 -0.35
C PHE A 224 -10.44 1.09 0.08
N PRO A 225 -11.37 0.63 0.94
CA PRO A 225 -12.32 1.52 1.58
C PRO A 225 -11.60 2.50 2.52
N THR A 226 -12.15 3.68 2.71
CA THR A 226 -11.64 4.63 3.69
C THR A 226 -12.29 4.42 5.06
N TYR A 227 -11.70 4.98 6.12
CA TYR A 227 -12.15 4.77 7.49
C TYR A 227 -13.20 5.78 7.92
N ASN A 228 -14.28 5.30 8.56
CA ASN A 228 -15.22 6.13 9.27
C ASN A 228 -14.70 6.42 10.69
N TRP A 229 -13.80 7.40 10.78
CA TRP A 229 -13.14 7.75 12.03
C TRP A 229 -14.08 8.23 13.12
N ASP A 230 -15.19 8.89 12.76
CA ASP A 230 -16.19 9.35 13.71
C ASP A 230 -16.89 8.17 14.37
N GLU A 231 -17.26 7.14 13.60
CA GLU A 231 -17.82 5.90 14.13
C GLU A 231 -16.79 5.14 14.99
N MET A 232 -15.56 4.99 14.51
CA MET A 232 -14.46 4.34 15.27
C MET A 232 -14.17 5.04 16.60
N SER A 233 -14.40 6.34 16.70
CA SER A 233 -14.15 7.09 17.93
C SER A 233 -15.14 6.82 19.04
N ARG A 234 -16.36 6.34 18.71
CA ARG A 234 -17.44 6.10 19.68
C ARG A 234 -17.07 5.06 20.73
N ASP A 235 -16.23 4.10 20.35
CA ASP A 235 -15.68 3.08 21.26
C ASP A 235 -14.20 3.31 21.63
N GLY A 236 -13.70 4.52 21.33
CA GLY A 236 -12.31 4.91 21.60
C GLY A 236 -11.30 4.24 20.67
N PHE A 237 -11.68 4.00 19.40
CA PHE A 237 -10.86 3.35 18.36
C PHE A 237 -10.50 1.89 18.70
N ALA A 238 -11.43 1.15 19.26
CA ALA A 238 -11.20 -0.21 19.76
C ALA A 238 -10.63 -1.16 18.71
N TRP A 239 -11.15 -1.10 17.46
CA TRP A 239 -10.67 -1.95 16.35
C TRP A 239 -9.17 -1.68 16.05
N TRP A 240 -8.75 -0.42 15.92
CA TRP A 240 -7.35 -0.07 15.69
C TRP A 240 -6.45 -0.47 16.85
N LYS A 241 -6.89 -0.22 18.09
CA LYS A 241 -6.16 -0.63 19.30
C LYS A 241 -5.99 -2.13 19.39
N ALA A 242 -7.02 -2.90 19.06
CA ALA A 242 -6.95 -4.37 19.02
C ALA A 242 -5.96 -4.85 17.96
N ARG A 243 -5.96 -4.25 16.78
CA ARG A 243 -5.00 -4.52 15.71
C ARG A 243 -3.56 -4.26 16.16
N PHE A 244 -3.28 -3.10 16.77
CA PHE A 244 -1.94 -2.79 17.28
C PHE A 244 -1.51 -3.76 18.38
N ARG A 245 -2.40 -4.09 19.33
CA ARG A 245 -2.11 -5.06 20.39
C ARG A 245 -1.82 -6.46 19.82
N LYS A 246 -2.52 -6.86 18.77
CA LYS A 246 -2.23 -8.14 18.10
C LYS A 246 -0.84 -8.13 17.46
N MET A 247 -0.47 -7.06 16.78
CA MET A 247 0.87 -6.93 16.17
C MET A 247 1.97 -6.83 17.23
N ALA A 248 1.71 -6.22 18.39
CA ALA A 248 2.66 -6.16 19.52
C ALA A 248 2.98 -7.55 20.13
N GLU A 249 2.20 -8.58 19.81
CA GLU A 249 2.55 -9.95 20.15
C GLU A 249 3.77 -10.47 19.36
N TYR A 250 4.11 -9.83 18.24
CA TYR A 250 5.14 -10.27 17.30
C TYR A 250 6.28 -9.26 17.11
N PHE A 251 6.02 -7.96 17.32
CA PHE A 251 6.91 -6.87 16.96
C PHE A 251 7.24 -5.95 18.13
N ASP A 252 8.43 -5.35 18.06
CA ASP A 252 8.94 -4.35 19.01
C ASP A 252 8.74 -2.92 18.47
N ALA A 253 8.61 -2.80 17.17
CA ALA A 253 8.36 -1.56 16.45
C ALA A 253 7.44 -1.82 15.26
N TYR A 254 6.82 -0.77 14.74
CA TYR A 254 6.00 -0.86 13.53
C TYR A 254 6.13 0.38 12.66
N ARG A 255 5.98 0.19 11.37
CA ARG A 255 5.75 1.24 10.39
C ARG A 255 4.25 1.40 10.21
N ILE A 256 3.72 2.60 10.45
CA ILE A 256 2.39 2.96 9.97
C ILE A 256 2.54 3.29 8.49
N ASP A 257 1.96 2.46 7.67
CA ASP A 257 1.81 2.71 6.25
C ASP A 257 0.90 3.92 6.04
N HIS A 258 1.33 4.84 5.17
CA HIS A 258 0.62 6.08 4.85
C HIS A 258 0.09 6.84 6.07
N ILE A 259 0.97 7.22 7.02
CA ILE A 259 0.55 7.95 8.24
C ILE A 259 -0.26 9.20 7.93
N LEU A 260 -0.05 9.80 6.76
CA LEU A 260 -0.81 10.96 6.29
C LEU A 260 -2.33 10.68 6.25
N GLY A 261 -2.74 9.41 6.11
CA GLY A 261 -4.14 8.98 6.19
C GLY A 261 -4.79 9.23 7.56
N PHE A 262 -3.99 9.39 8.62
CA PHE A 262 -4.48 9.78 9.95
C PHE A 262 -4.71 11.30 10.08
N PHE A 263 -4.14 12.09 9.20
CA PHE A 263 -4.41 13.53 9.06
C PHE A 263 -5.59 13.75 8.11
N ARG A 264 -5.46 13.22 6.91
CA ARG A 264 -6.43 13.20 5.81
C ARG A 264 -6.12 12.04 4.87
N ILE A 265 -7.13 11.53 4.21
CA ILE A 265 -6.98 10.52 3.16
C ILE A 265 -7.38 11.11 1.80
N TRP A 266 -6.70 10.70 0.74
CA TRP A 266 -7.14 10.96 -0.62
C TRP A 266 -8.25 9.97 -0.95
N GLN A 267 -9.46 10.49 -1.12
CA GLN A 267 -10.68 9.71 -1.31
C GLN A 267 -11.17 9.85 -2.73
N ILE A 268 -11.27 8.71 -3.42
CA ILE A 268 -11.62 8.62 -4.84
C ILE A 268 -13.03 8.04 -4.94
N PRO A 269 -13.95 8.62 -5.75
CA PRO A 269 -15.28 8.06 -5.98
C PRO A 269 -15.20 6.64 -6.57
N MET A 270 -16.21 5.80 -6.27
CA MET A 270 -16.25 4.41 -6.76
C MET A 270 -16.34 4.28 -8.27
N ASP A 271 -16.86 5.28 -8.94
CA ASP A 271 -17.00 5.34 -10.41
C ASP A 271 -15.77 5.92 -11.12
N ALA A 272 -14.78 6.41 -10.38
CA ALA A 272 -13.49 6.84 -10.88
C ALA A 272 -12.43 5.73 -10.80
N LEU A 273 -11.50 5.74 -11.75
CA LEU A 273 -10.31 4.88 -11.79
C LEU A 273 -9.05 5.68 -11.50
N HIS A 274 -8.98 6.91 -12.00
CA HIS A 274 -7.84 7.80 -11.80
C HIS A 274 -7.92 8.51 -10.44
N GLY A 275 -6.78 8.77 -9.83
CA GLY A 275 -6.68 9.58 -8.63
C GLY A 275 -7.04 11.05 -8.83
N LEU A 276 -7.06 11.53 -10.08
CA LEU A 276 -7.33 12.92 -10.44
C LEU A 276 -8.69 13.46 -9.97
N LEU A 277 -9.70 12.58 -9.87
CA LEU A 277 -11.05 12.95 -9.40
C LEU A 277 -11.23 12.77 -7.89
N GLY A 278 -10.17 12.45 -7.18
CA GLY A 278 -10.17 12.34 -5.72
C GLY A 278 -10.25 13.70 -5.02
N VAL A 279 -10.59 13.64 -3.74
CA VAL A 279 -10.61 14.77 -2.82
C VAL A 279 -9.98 14.38 -1.48
N PHE A 280 -9.41 15.32 -0.75
CA PHE A 280 -9.00 15.07 0.63
C PHE A 280 -10.21 14.97 1.56
N HIS A 281 -10.20 13.97 2.44
CA HIS A 281 -11.17 13.83 3.51
C HIS A 281 -10.46 13.60 4.87
N PRO A 282 -10.79 14.36 5.94
CA PRO A 282 -11.68 15.52 5.94
C PRO A 282 -11.08 16.75 5.25
N ALA A 283 -11.95 17.63 4.76
CA ALA A 283 -11.56 18.89 4.15
C ALA A 283 -12.56 20.01 4.50
N LEU A 284 -12.25 21.23 4.07
CA LEU A 284 -13.10 22.41 4.16
C LEU A 284 -13.44 22.86 2.74
N PRO A 285 -14.42 22.23 2.06
CA PRO A 285 -14.77 22.57 0.69
C PRO A 285 -15.37 23.99 0.60
N PHE A 286 -15.21 24.61 -0.56
CA PHE A 286 -15.70 25.97 -0.80
C PHE A 286 -17.21 26.00 -1.11
N SER A 287 -17.94 26.96 -0.55
CA SER A 287 -19.25 27.34 -1.06
C SER A 287 -19.13 28.26 -2.29
N ILE A 288 -20.19 28.35 -3.09
CA ILE A 288 -20.22 29.25 -4.25
C ILE A 288 -20.05 30.72 -3.82
N GLU A 289 -20.64 31.11 -2.70
CA GLU A 289 -20.53 32.44 -2.12
C GLU A 289 -19.09 32.74 -1.72
N GLU A 290 -18.43 31.80 -1.04
CA GLU A 290 -17.02 31.97 -0.63
C GLU A 290 -16.10 32.13 -1.83
N LEU A 291 -16.27 31.30 -2.89
CA LEU A 291 -15.50 31.41 -4.12
C LEU A 291 -15.62 32.80 -4.74
N ARG A 292 -16.84 33.32 -4.78
CA ARG A 292 -17.12 34.65 -5.34
C ARG A 292 -16.58 35.77 -4.45
N GLU A 293 -16.89 35.75 -3.14
CA GLU A 293 -16.64 36.90 -2.25
C GLU A 293 -15.18 37.00 -1.81
N ARG A 294 -14.55 35.85 -1.53
CA ARG A 294 -13.16 35.81 -1.05
C ARG A 294 -12.13 35.76 -2.17
N TYR A 295 -12.44 35.04 -3.25
CA TYR A 295 -11.47 34.80 -4.33
C TYR A 295 -11.81 35.52 -5.64
N GLY A 296 -13.04 36.00 -5.82
CA GLY A 296 -13.49 36.64 -7.04
C GLY A 296 -13.79 35.67 -8.19
N PHE A 297 -13.86 34.37 -7.89
CA PHE A 297 -14.12 33.33 -8.87
C PHE A 297 -15.61 33.02 -9.00
N TRP A 298 -16.15 33.15 -10.23
CA TRP A 298 -17.56 32.82 -10.53
C TRP A 298 -17.67 31.37 -10.97
N LEU A 299 -18.13 30.51 -10.08
CA LEU A 299 -18.37 29.11 -10.38
C LEU A 299 -19.65 28.95 -11.21
N ASP A 300 -19.52 28.53 -12.47
CA ASP A 300 -20.59 27.93 -13.25
C ASP A 300 -20.55 26.41 -13.01
N VAL A 301 -21.54 25.89 -12.29
CA VAL A 301 -21.54 24.50 -11.87
C VAL A 301 -21.51 23.53 -13.05
N ASP A 302 -22.35 23.77 -14.11
CA ASP A 302 -22.36 22.88 -15.27
C ASP A 302 -21.05 22.93 -16.06
N LEU A 303 -20.43 24.11 -16.16
CA LEU A 303 -19.18 24.26 -16.92
C LEU A 303 -17.97 23.69 -16.18
N HIS A 304 -17.88 23.97 -14.87
CA HIS A 304 -16.65 23.74 -14.12
C HIS A 304 -16.60 22.38 -13.40
N THR A 305 -17.76 21.71 -13.21
CA THR A 305 -17.82 20.41 -12.53
C THR A 305 -18.17 19.23 -13.44
N THR A 306 -18.50 19.49 -14.72
CA THR A 306 -18.68 18.43 -15.72
C THR A 306 -17.52 18.41 -16.69
N PRO A 307 -17.20 17.27 -17.33
CA PRO A 307 -16.11 17.18 -18.28
C PRO A 307 -16.21 18.23 -19.39
N TYR A 308 -15.18 19.05 -19.51
CA TYR A 308 -15.07 20.06 -20.56
C TYR A 308 -14.56 19.43 -21.84
N ILE A 309 -15.45 19.26 -22.83
CA ILE A 309 -15.17 18.55 -24.07
C ILE A 309 -15.51 19.45 -25.26
N MET A 310 -14.50 19.78 -26.09
CA MET A 310 -14.64 20.65 -27.25
C MET A 310 -14.02 19.99 -28.49
N ASP A 311 -14.61 20.26 -29.66
CA ASP A 311 -14.12 19.73 -30.94
C ASP A 311 -12.64 19.96 -31.19
N TYR A 312 -12.10 21.13 -30.79
CA TYR A 312 -10.75 21.58 -31.17
C TYR A 312 -9.62 20.75 -30.56
N PHE A 313 -9.87 20.00 -29.48
CA PHE A 313 -8.85 19.17 -28.83
C PHE A 313 -9.15 17.66 -28.81
N LEU A 314 -10.22 17.18 -29.46
CA LEU A 314 -10.51 15.75 -29.46
C LEU A 314 -9.37 14.91 -30.07
N ARG A 315 -8.63 15.48 -31.04
CA ARG A 315 -7.49 14.81 -31.64
C ARG A 315 -6.32 14.62 -30.66
N ASP A 316 -6.21 15.44 -29.63
CA ASP A 316 -5.15 15.31 -28.63
C ASP A 316 -5.38 14.06 -27.76
N PHE A 317 -6.63 13.61 -27.61
CA PHE A 317 -7.01 12.42 -26.86
C PHE A 317 -7.14 11.16 -27.72
N PHE A 318 -7.56 11.29 -28.97
CA PHE A 318 -7.97 10.14 -29.79
C PHE A 318 -7.18 9.99 -31.09
N GLY A 319 -6.29 10.93 -31.40
CA GLY A 319 -5.54 10.91 -32.65
C GLY A 319 -6.45 10.80 -33.89
N GLU A 320 -6.23 9.79 -34.72
CA GLU A 320 -7.03 9.52 -35.90
C GLU A 320 -8.45 9.01 -35.63
N TYR A 321 -8.71 8.51 -34.40
CA TYR A 321 -10.04 8.00 -33.99
C TYR A 321 -10.97 9.09 -33.43
N ALA A 322 -10.60 10.37 -33.50
CA ALA A 322 -11.37 11.48 -32.91
C ALA A 322 -12.80 11.60 -33.47
N ASP A 323 -12.99 11.37 -34.77
CA ASP A 323 -14.33 11.42 -35.39
C ASP A 323 -15.20 10.25 -34.94
N GLU A 324 -14.65 9.04 -34.87
CA GLU A 324 -15.34 7.87 -34.31
C GLU A 324 -15.70 8.08 -32.83
N ALA A 325 -14.78 8.60 -32.06
CA ALA A 325 -15.02 8.90 -30.63
C ALA A 325 -16.17 9.90 -30.46
N ARG A 326 -16.20 10.97 -31.27
CA ARG A 326 -17.26 11.95 -31.25
C ARG A 326 -18.63 11.34 -31.58
N GLU A 327 -18.73 10.54 -32.62
CA GLU A 327 -19.99 9.96 -33.07
C GLU A 327 -20.54 8.90 -32.11
N ARG A 328 -19.68 8.05 -31.57
CA ARG A 328 -20.10 6.89 -30.75
C ARG A 328 -20.35 7.26 -29.29
N PHE A 329 -19.46 8.05 -28.69
CA PHE A 329 -19.42 8.22 -27.23
C PHE A 329 -19.89 9.61 -26.76
N LEU A 330 -19.93 10.60 -27.67
CA LEU A 330 -20.28 11.97 -27.33
C LEU A 330 -21.66 12.35 -27.90
N ARG A 331 -22.27 13.37 -27.27
CA ARG A 331 -23.45 14.05 -27.77
C ARG A 331 -23.20 15.56 -27.82
N PRO A 332 -23.56 16.26 -28.91
CA PRO A 332 -23.36 17.70 -29.00
C PRO A 332 -24.31 18.46 -28.07
N VAL A 333 -23.80 19.53 -27.46
CA VAL A 333 -24.61 20.46 -26.65
C VAL A 333 -24.55 21.89 -27.17
N GLY A 334 -23.96 22.11 -28.32
CA GLY A 334 -23.87 23.39 -29.04
C GLY A 334 -22.50 24.05 -28.96
N TYR A 335 -22.22 24.95 -29.91
CA TYR A 335 -20.96 25.73 -30.00
C TYR A 335 -19.68 24.89 -29.97
N GLY A 336 -19.70 23.70 -30.58
CA GLY A 336 -18.55 22.79 -30.58
C GLY A 336 -18.28 22.07 -29.25
N ARG A 337 -19.17 22.25 -28.25
CA ARG A 337 -19.12 21.56 -26.96
C ARG A 337 -19.89 20.24 -27.04
N HIS A 338 -19.36 19.24 -26.34
CA HIS A 338 -19.94 17.91 -26.21
C HIS A 338 -20.08 17.51 -24.74
N LYS A 339 -20.95 16.55 -24.47
CA LYS A 339 -21.01 15.78 -23.23
C LYS A 339 -20.89 14.30 -23.57
N LEU A 340 -20.38 13.51 -22.64
CA LEU A 340 -20.40 12.05 -22.75
C LEU A 340 -21.86 11.55 -22.80
N ARG A 341 -22.10 10.46 -23.49
CA ARG A 341 -23.39 9.74 -23.40
C ARG A 341 -23.45 9.04 -22.03
N GLU A 342 -24.64 8.85 -21.49
CA GLU A 342 -24.87 8.31 -20.15
C GLU A 342 -24.25 6.92 -19.92
N GLU A 343 -24.10 6.14 -21.00
CA GLU A 343 -23.47 4.82 -20.96
C GLU A 343 -21.95 4.88 -20.73
N TYR A 344 -21.32 6.09 -20.90
CA TYR A 344 -19.88 6.30 -20.85
C TYR A 344 -19.48 7.51 -20.00
N ASP A 345 -20.38 8.01 -19.16
CA ASP A 345 -20.19 9.26 -18.42
C ASP A 345 -19.32 9.12 -17.15
N THR A 346 -18.91 7.90 -16.80
CA THR A 346 -17.96 7.62 -15.72
C THR A 346 -16.80 6.73 -16.19
N GLN A 347 -15.64 6.87 -15.55
CA GLN A 347 -14.47 6.06 -15.89
C GLN A 347 -14.73 4.56 -15.74
N ARG A 348 -15.49 4.15 -14.73
CA ARG A 348 -15.83 2.73 -14.52
C ARG A 348 -16.73 2.17 -15.62
N LYS A 349 -17.72 2.94 -16.09
CA LYS A 349 -18.56 2.52 -17.23
C LYS A 349 -17.73 2.34 -18.49
N VAL A 350 -16.81 3.27 -18.78
CA VAL A 350 -15.86 3.18 -19.89
C VAL A 350 -15.02 1.92 -19.78
N ALA A 351 -14.41 1.67 -18.63
CA ALA A 351 -13.56 0.49 -18.43
C ALA A 351 -14.34 -0.83 -18.58
N ILE A 352 -15.57 -0.91 -18.03
CA ILE A 352 -16.42 -2.10 -18.18
C ILE A 352 -16.77 -2.33 -19.66
N TYR A 353 -17.10 -1.27 -20.39
CA TYR A 353 -17.40 -1.38 -21.82
C TYR A 353 -16.20 -1.93 -22.60
N PHE A 354 -15.00 -1.35 -22.42
CA PHE A 354 -13.80 -1.78 -23.15
C PHE A 354 -13.23 -3.12 -22.69
N ALA A 355 -13.48 -3.54 -21.46
CA ALA A 355 -13.11 -4.89 -21.00
C ALA A 355 -13.84 -6.00 -21.78
N ALA A 356 -15.01 -5.71 -22.36
CA ALA A 356 -15.78 -6.63 -23.21
C ALA A 356 -15.43 -6.52 -24.70
N GLN A 357 -14.55 -5.60 -25.09
CA GLN A 357 -14.13 -5.42 -26.49
C GLN A 357 -12.85 -6.20 -26.79
N GLU A 358 -12.57 -6.37 -28.08
CA GLU A 358 -11.29 -6.91 -28.53
C GLU A 358 -10.14 -6.01 -28.11
N LYS A 359 -9.08 -6.60 -27.59
CA LYS A 359 -7.87 -5.88 -27.20
C LYS A 359 -7.04 -5.55 -28.43
N ASN A 360 -7.01 -4.28 -28.80
CA ASN A 360 -6.23 -3.73 -29.90
C ASN A 360 -5.92 -2.25 -29.66
N GLU A 361 -4.95 -1.70 -30.39
CA GLU A 361 -4.47 -0.32 -30.26
C GLU A 361 -5.60 0.73 -30.36
N LYS A 362 -6.56 0.53 -31.26
CA LYS A 362 -7.70 1.45 -31.40
C LYS A 362 -8.56 1.48 -30.14
N ASN A 363 -8.94 0.32 -29.62
CA ASN A 363 -9.79 0.24 -28.42
C ASN A 363 -9.06 0.74 -27.18
N ASP A 364 -7.75 0.48 -27.08
CA ASP A 364 -6.92 1.02 -26.01
C ASP A 364 -6.87 2.56 -26.10
N CYS A 365 -6.63 3.14 -27.29
CA CYS A 365 -6.65 4.59 -27.52
C CYS A 365 -8.01 5.22 -27.21
N LEU A 366 -9.12 4.60 -27.65
CA LEU A 366 -10.47 5.10 -27.36
C LEU A 366 -10.78 5.06 -25.85
N CYS A 367 -10.38 3.99 -25.18
CA CYS A 367 -10.55 3.85 -23.74
C CYS A 367 -9.77 4.94 -22.98
N GLU A 368 -8.48 5.05 -23.22
CA GLU A 368 -7.62 6.04 -22.56
C GLU A 368 -8.08 7.47 -22.84
N GLY A 369 -8.46 7.77 -24.08
CA GLY A 369 -8.98 9.07 -24.46
C GLY A 369 -10.27 9.44 -23.72
N LEU A 370 -11.22 8.50 -23.58
CA LEU A 370 -12.45 8.74 -22.82
C LEU A 370 -12.20 8.92 -21.33
N LEU A 371 -11.30 8.10 -20.74
CA LEU A 371 -10.89 8.27 -19.35
C LEU A 371 -10.29 9.67 -19.11
N GLY A 372 -9.40 10.11 -20.02
CA GLY A 372 -8.77 11.43 -19.95
C GLY A 372 -9.75 12.60 -20.17
N LEU A 373 -10.80 12.43 -21.00
CA LEU A 373 -11.86 13.42 -21.14
C LEU A 373 -12.67 13.60 -19.85
N ILE A 374 -12.95 12.50 -19.15
CA ILE A 374 -13.69 12.54 -17.88
C ILE A 374 -12.90 13.33 -16.83
N ASP A 375 -11.60 13.32 -16.86
CA ASP A 375 -10.73 14.08 -15.96
C ASP A 375 -10.72 15.61 -16.25
N GLN A 376 -11.32 16.08 -17.36
CA GLN A 376 -11.32 17.49 -17.75
C GLN A 376 -12.37 18.33 -16.99
N VAL A 377 -12.30 18.30 -15.65
CA VAL A 377 -13.11 19.13 -14.75
C VAL A 377 -12.22 20.09 -13.98
N LEU A 378 -12.75 21.23 -13.57
CA LEU A 378 -12.01 22.23 -12.78
C LEU A 378 -12.32 22.15 -11.29
N PHE A 379 -13.51 21.67 -10.94
CA PHE A 379 -13.97 21.42 -9.58
C PHE A 379 -14.64 20.06 -9.46
N VAL A 380 -14.58 19.51 -8.25
CA VAL A 380 -15.29 18.29 -7.84
C VAL A 380 -16.24 18.65 -6.71
N GLU A 381 -17.51 18.26 -6.81
CA GLU A 381 -18.48 18.48 -5.72
C GLU A 381 -18.11 17.60 -4.51
N ASP A 382 -18.23 18.16 -3.31
CA ASP A 382 -17.96 17.41 -2.07
C ASP A 382 -18.98 16.27 -1.89
N PRO A 383 -18.54 15.04 -1.62
CA PRO A 383 -19.44 13.90 -1.48
C PRO A 383 -20.34 13.97 -0.25
N TYR A 384 -19.97 14.74 0.77
CA TYR A 384 -20.67 14.84 2.05
C TYR A 384 -21.47 16.14 2.21
N GLU A 385 -20.99 17.25 1.62
CA GLU A 385 -21.59 18.58 1.72
C GLU A 385 -22.04 19.08 0.34
N LYS A 386 -23.26 18.73 -0.06
CA LYS A 386 -23.84 19.15 -1.34
C LYS A 386 -23.80 20.66 -1.54
N GLY A 387 -23.46 21.10 -2.76
CA GLY A 387 -23.28 22.52 -3.11
C GLY A 387 -21.97 23.13 -2.63
N LYS A 388 -21.05 22.31 -2.12
CA LYS A 388 -19.67 22.72 -1.86
C LYS A 388 -18.69 21.98 -2.77
N TYR A 389 -17.55 22.61 -3.03
CA TYR A 389 -16.68 22.21 -4.12
C TYR A 389 -15.20 22.22 -3.71
N HIS A 390 -14.47 21.24 -4.23
CA HIS A 390 -13.01 21.16 -4.18
C HIS A 390 -12.44 21.61 -5.52
N PRO A 391 -11.42 22.47 -5.59
CA PRO A 391 -10.66 22.62 -6.83
C PRO A 391 -10.05 21.26 -7.19
N ARG A 392 -10.19 20.84 -8.44
CA ARG A 392 -9.61 19.56 -8.89
C ARG A 392 -8.07 19.65 -8.81
N ILE A 393 -7.45 18.63 -8.20
CA ILE A 393 -5.98 18.54 -8.14
C ILE A 393 -5.38 18.67 -9.55
N THR A 394 -4.32 19.42 -9.72
CA THR A 394 -3.71 19.72 -11.03
C THR A 394 -4.70 20.33 -12.07
N GLY A 395 -5.77 20.99 -11.61
CA GLY A 395 -6.75 21.64 -12.47
C GLY A 395 -6.17 22.65 -13.46
N GLN A 396 -5.02 23.25 -13.12
CA GLN A 396 -4.28 24.19 -13.98
C GLN A 396 -3.81 23.58 -15.31
N PHE A 397 -3.73 22.26 -15.41
CA PHE A 397 -3.33 21.56 -16.63
C PHE A 397 -4.50 21.20 -17.56
N THR A 398 -5.76 21.43 -17.13
CA THR A 398 -6.94 21.15 -17.95
C THR A 398 -7.11 22.11 -19.12
N TYR A 399 -7.78 21.65 -20.17
CA TYR A 399 -8.18 22.51 -21.30
C TYR A 399 -9.15 23.60 -20.86
N LEU A 400 -10.01 23.31 -19.88
CA LEU A 400 -10.91 24.32 -19.31
C LEU A 400 -10.13 25.48 -18.67
N PHE A 401 -9.14 25.19 -17.82
CA PHE A 401 -8.30 26.22 -17.23
C PHE A 401 -7.58 27.09 -18.28
N ARG A 402 -7.05 26.45 -19.32
CA ARG A 402 -6.39 27.16 -20.43
C ARG A 402 -7.34 28.08 -21.20
N SER A 403 -8.65 27.74 -21.24
CA SER A 403 -9.68 28.55 -21.90
C SER A 403 -10.19 29.71 -21.05
N LEU A 404 -9.90 29.77 -19.75
CA LEU A 404 -10.27 30.87 -18.88
C LEU A 404 -9.52 32.14 -19.26
N ASN A 405 -10.12 33.31 -19.04
CA ASN A 405 -9.44 34.59 -19.12
C ASN A 405 -8.38 34.70 -18.00
N GLU A 406 -7.50 35.70 -18.12
CA GLU A 406 -6.38 35.90 -17.20
C GLU A 406 -6.85 36.18 -15.75
N TYR A 407 -7.93 36.92 -15.57
CA TYR A 407 -8.50 37.18 -14.25
C TYR A 407 -8.97 35.89 -13.56
N ASP A 408 -9.78 35.07 -14.24
CA ASP A 408 -10.30 33.86 -13.68
C ASP A 408 -9.18 32.82 -13.42
N ARG A 409 -8.16 32.74 -14.27
CA ARG A 409 -6.96 31.92 -14.02
C ARG A 409 -6.23 32.36 -12.75
N THR A 410 -6.07 33.67 -12.55
CA THR A 410 -5.44 34.23 -11.34
C THR A 410 -6.26 33.91 -10.08
N CYS A 411 -7.58 34.10 -10.17
CA CYS A 411 -8.49 33.75 -9.07
C CYS A 411 -8.44 32.27 -8.73
N PHE A 412 -8.49 31.38 -9.73
CA PHE A 412 -8.38 29.94 -9.53
C PHE A 412 -7.04 29.53 -8.92
N THR A 413 -5.92 30.06 -9.41
CA THR A 413 -4.60 29.77 -8.84
C THR A 413 -4.53 30.14 -7.36
N ARG A 414 -5.02 31.32 -6.98
CA ARG A 414 -5.03 31.77 -5.59
C ARG A 414 -5.90 30.88 -4.68
N LEU A 415 -7.11 30.50 -5.11
CA LEU A 415 -7.97 29.61 -4.32
C LEU A 415 -7.40 28.18 -4.25
N TYR A 416 -6.74 27.72 -5.32
CA TYR A 416 -6.07 26.43 -5.37
C TYR A 416 -4.91 26.35 -4.36
N ASP A 417 -4.05 27.38 -4.33
CA ASP A 417 -2.93 27.44 -3.40
C ASP A 417 -3.41 27.50 -1.94
N ASP A 418 -4.42 28.29 -1.65
CA ASP A 418 -5.02 28.31 -0.30
C ASP A 418 -5.59 26.94 0.07
N PHE A 419 -6.31 26.29 -0.86
CA PHE A 419 -6.96 25.00 -0.62
C PHE A 419 -5.97 23.91 -0.29
N TYR A 420 -4.94 23.73 -1.11
CA TYR A 420 -4.03 22.59 -0.99
C TYR A 420 -2.90 22.80 0.01
N TYR A 421 -2.47 24.04 0.27
CA TYR A 421 -1.28 24.29 1.08
C TYR A 421 -1.51 25.02 2.40
N HIS A 422 -2.66 25.68 2.59
CA HIS A 422 -2.88 26.54 3.76
C HIS A 422 -4.15 26.22 4.56
N ARG A 423 -5.30 26.18 3.91
CA ARG A 423 -6.64 26.18 4.48
C ARG A 423 -6.89 25.10 5.55
N HIS A 424 -6.30 23.94 5.40
CA HIS A 424 -6.64 22.75 6.17
C HIS A 424 -5.67 22.43 7.32
N ASN A 425 -4.57 23.16 7.47
CA ASN A 425 -3.51 22.79 8.41
C ASN A 425 -4.02 22.61 9.85
N ASP A 426 -4.83 23.54 10.35
CA ASP A 426 -5.41 23.44 11.69
C ASP A 426 -6.37 22.24 11.82
N LEU A 427 -7.25 22.04 10.83
CA LEU A 427 -8.16 20.90 10.80
C LEU A 427 -7.39 19.59 10.86
N TRP A 428 -6.41 19.41 9.99
CA TRP A 428 -5.62 18.18 9.89
C TRP A 428 -4.75 17.94 11.13
N TYR A 429 -4.17 18.99 11.70
CA TYR A 429 -3.48 18.91 12.98
C TYR A 429 -4.39 18.33 14.07
N HIS A 430 -5.57 18.91 14.26
CA HIS A 430 -6.51 18.46 15.28
C HIS A 430 -7.04 17.05 15.02
N LYS A 431 -7.29 16.69 13.75
CA LYS A 431 -7.73 15.34 13.39
C LYS A 431 -6.65 14.28 13.64
N ALA A 432 -5.38 14.59 13.41
CA ALA A 432 -4.27 13.72 13.75
C ALA A 432 -4.10 13.58 15.27
N MET A 433 -4.10 14.70 15.99
CA MET A 433 -3.96 14.72 17.47
C MET A 433 -5.15 14.07 18.19
N TRP A 434 -6.31 13.98 17.55
CA TRP A 434 -7.45 13.24 18.08
C TRP A 434 -7.29 11.72 17.92
N LYS A 435 -6.67 11.26 16.83
CA LYS A 435 -6.54 9.84 16.48
C LYS A 435 -5.24 9.21 17.01
N LEU A 436 -4.10 9.82 16.71
CA LEU A 436 -2.79 9.18 16.91
C LEU A 436 -2.44 8.92 18.39
N PRO A 437 -2.60 9.84 19.35
CA PRO A 437 -2.22 9.60 20.73
C PRO A 437 -2.85 8.33 21.33
N PRO A 438 -4.18 8.15 21.33
CA PRO A 438 -4.79 6.96 21.91
C PRO A 438 -4.45 5.66 21.19
N LEU A 439 -4.00 5.72 19.93
CA LEU A 439 -3.55 4.56 19.16
C LEU A 439 -2.12 4.18 19.53
N ILE A 440 -1.22 5.16 19.59
CA ILE A 440 0.18 4.95 19.99
C ILE A 440 0.25 4.40 21.41
N ASP A 441 -0.53 4.96 22.34
CA ASP A 441 -0.60 4.51 23.72
C ASP A 441 -1.20 3.09 23.91
N ALA A 442 -1.75 2.50 22.85
CA ALA A 442 -2.32 1.15 22.93
C ALA A 442 -1.27 0.05 23.14
N THR A 443 0.00 0.32 22.81
CA THR A 443 1.13 -0.63 22.92
C THR A 443 2.42 0.08 23.31
N HIS A 444 3.48 -0.70 23.60
CA HIS A 444 4.83 -0.19 23.85
C HIS A 444 5.73 -0.28 22.61
N MET A 445 5.20 -0.62 21.44
CA MET A 445 5.99 -0.68 20.21
C MET A 445 6.47 0.72 19.81
N LEU A 446 7.71 0.80 19.32
CA LEU A 446 8.25 2.03 18.73
C LEU A 446 7.48 2.36 17.44
N THR A 447 6.92 3.57 17.37
CA THR A 447 6.12 4.01 16.21
C THR A 447 7.02 4.66 15.17
N CYS A 448 6.95 4.16 13.93
CA CYS A 448 7.60 4.76 12.77
C CYS A 448 6.54 5.10 11.72
N ALA A 449 6.74 6.17 10.99
CA ALA A 449 5.85 6.61 9.94
C ALA A 449 6.37 6.22 8.55
N GLU A 450 5.47 6.04 7.61
CA GLU A 450 5.68 6.31 6.20
C GLU A 450 4.97 7.63 5.91
N ASP A 451 5.75 8.69 5.77
CA ASP A 451 5.30 10.08 5.65
C ASP A 451 5.82 10.72 4.35
N LEU A 452 5.67 9.99 3.24
CA LEU A 452 6.06 10.42 1.90
C LEU A 452 4.88 11.06 1.13
N GLY A 453 5.20 11.77 0.05
CA GLY A 453 4.25 12.39 -0.86
C GLY A 453 3.93 13.85 -0.51
N MET A 454 2.69 14.28 -0.73
CA MET A 454 2.26 15.66 -0.45
C MET A 454 2.05 15.88 1.05
N ILE A 455 3.10 16.33 1.76
CA ILE A 455 3.12 16.45 3.22
C ILE A 455 2.52 17.80 3.66
N PRO A 456 1.39 17.81 4.42
CA PRO A 456 0.87 19.06 5.00
C PRO A 456 1.84 19.71 5.99
N ALA A 457 1.84 21.04 6.05
CA ALA A 457 2.73 21.79 6.94
C ALA A 457 2.57 21.46 8.44
N CYS A 458 1.41 20.92 8.85
CA CYS A 458 1.16 20.52 10.23
C CYS A 458 1.81 19.16 10.62
N VAL A 459 2.22 18.33 9.67
CA VAL A 459 2.71 16.96 9.92
C VAL A 459 3.98 16.93 10.77
N PRO A 460 5.04 17.71 10.46
CA PRO A 460 6.28 17.70 11.26
C PRO A 460 6.03 18.00 12.74
N ALA A 461 5.15 18.95 13.05
CA ALA A 461 4.83 19.31 14.44
C ALA A 461 4.12 18.19 15.20
N VAL A 462 3.27 17.40 14.54
CA VAL A 462 2.60 16.24 15.16
C VAL A 462 3.59 15.10 15.37
N ILE A 463 4.41 14.79 14.36
CA ILE A 463 5.41 13.73 14.39
C ILE A 463 6.43 13.98 15.52
N ASP A 464 6.95 15.20 15.61
CA ASP A 464 7.88 15.60 16.66
C ASP A 464 7.23 15.51 18.06
N ARG A 465 6.03 16.08 18.21
CA ARG A 465 5.29 16.06 19.49
C ARG A 465 5.01 14.65 20.00
N LEU A 466 4.76 13.70 19.12
CA LEU A 466 4.42 12.31 19.45
C LEU A 466 5.64 11.38 19.42
N HIS A 467 6.83 11.90 19.15
CA HIS A 467 8.08 11.16 19.00
C HIS A 467 7.96 9.98 18.01
N ILE A 468 7.23 10.20 16.93
CA ILE A 468 7.11 9.23 15.82
C ILE A 468 8.35 9.36 14.95
N LEU A 469 8.96 8.24 14.56
CA LEU A 469 10.11 8.28 13.68
C LEU A 469 9.65 8.51 12.23
N SER A 470 10.06 9.64 11.64
CA SER A 470 9.81 9.97 10.24
C SER A 470 10.66 9.10 9.30
N LEU A 471 10.28 8.97 8.03
CA LEU A 471 11.05 8.24 7.03
C LEU A 471 11.91 9.22 6.21
N GLU A 472 13.22 8.97 6.17
CA GLU A 472 14.17 9.77 5.40
C GLU A 472 14.79 8.93 4.27
N ILE A 473 14.58 9.37 3.02
CA ILE A 473 15.10 8.73 1.81
C ILE A 473 15.95 9.74 1.05
N GLN A 474 17.22 9.42 0.82
CA GLN A 474 18.17 10.35 0.23
C GLN A 474 17.77 10.83 -1.18
N ARG A 475 17.15 9.94 -1.96
CA ARG A 475 16.71 10.23 -3.32
C ARG A 475 15.33 10.92 -3.42
N MET A 476 14.64 11.07 -2.28
CA MET A 476 13.34 11.70 -2.15
C MET A 476 13.34 12.64 -0.94
N PRO A 477 14.08 13.75 -1.00
CA PRO A 477 14.13 14.67 0.13
C PRO A 477 12.76 15.31 0.35
N LYS A 478 12.41 15.53 1.62
CA LYS A 478 11.18 16.25 2.00
C LYS A 478 11.26 17.74 1.75
N ASP A 479 12.47 18.29 1.71
CA ASP A 479 12.72 19.69 1.36
C ASP A 479 12.92 19.81 -0.16
N PRO A 480 11.97 20.45 -0.88
CA PRO A 480 12.04 20.59 -2.33
C PRO A 480 13.18 21.52 -2.81
N ALA A 481 13.83 22.24 -1.89
CA ALA A 481 15.01 23.05 -2.23
C ALA A 481 16.25 22.18 -2.54
N HIS A 482 16.22 20.91 -2.20
CA HIS A 482 17.31 19.96 -2.39
C HIS A 482 16.89 18.84 -3.33
N GLU A 483 17.73 18.52 -4.31
CA GLU A 483 17.51 17.37 -5.19
C GLU A 483 17.77 16.04 -4.46
N PHE A 484 18.72 16.03 -3.52
CA PHE A 484 19.08 14.86 -2.71
C PHE A 484 19.14 15.23 -1.24
N GLY A 485 18.63 14.33 -0.41
CA GLY A 485 18.67 14.46 1.04
C GLY A 485 20.12 14.46 1.57
N GLN A 486 20.37 15.37 2.50
CA GLN A 486 21.66 15.49 3.17
C GLN A 486 21.65 14.60 4.42
N THR A 487 22.21 13.40 4.34
CA THR A 487 22.09 12.39 5.40
C THR A 487 22.57 12.85 6.77
N TRP A 488 23.53 13.80 6.83
CA TRP A 488 24.03 14.38 8.10
C TRP A 488 23.09 15.42 8.73
N HIS A 489 22.03 15.85 8.03
CA HIS A 489 21.01 16.76 8.54
C HIS A 489 19.70 16.04 8.93
N TYR A 490 19.63 14.73 8.81
CA TYR A 490 18.43 14.00 9.17
C TYR A 490 18.08 14.18 10.64
N PRO A 491 16.80 14.32 11.00
CA PRO A 491 16.40 14.43 12.38
C PRO A 491 16.69 13.15 13.16
N TYR A 492 16.97 13.27 14.46
CA TYR A 492 17.19 12.09 15.30
C TYR A 492 15.98 11.15 15.31
N TYR A 493 14.77 11.69 15.46
CA TYR A 493 13.54 10.90 15.39
C TYR A 493 13.18 10.52 13.95
N SER A 494 14.03 9.71 13.36
CA SER A 494 13.82 9.21 11.99
C SER A 494 14.36 7.81 11.78
N VAL A 495 13.87 7.19 10.72
CA VAL A 495 14.41 5.99 10.08
C VAL A 495 14.98 6.43 8.75
N CYS A 496 16.29 6.31 8.55
CA CYS A 496 16.86 6.55 7.23
C CYS A 496 17.01 5.25 6.45
N THR A 497 16.81 5.35 5.15
CA THR A 497 16.94 4.23 4.21
C THR A 497 17.44 4.70 2.84
N THR A 498 18.08 3.81 2.11
CA THR A 498 18.52 4.04 0.73
C THR A 498 17.38 3.93 -0.28
N SER A 499 16.44 3.02 -0.01
CA SER A 499 15.25 2.76 -0.82
C SER A 499 14.19 2.04 0.02
N THR A 500 12.98 1.89 -0.55
CA THR A 500 11.90 1.08 0.02
C THR A 500 11.51 -0.04 -0.95
N HIS A 501 10.56 -0.87 -0.55
CA HIS A 501 9.99 -1.88 -1.43
C HIS A 501 9.18 -1.28 -2.61
N ASP A 502 8.78 0.00 -2.53
CA ASP A 502 7.99 0.72 -3.54
C ASP A 502 8.83 1.46 -4.58
N MET A 503 10.14 1.32 -4.54
CA MET A 503 11.06 1.95 -5.49
C MET A 503 12.23 1.03 -5.82
N SER A 504 12.94 1.35 -6.90
CA SER A 504 14.17 0.66 -7.27
C SER A 504 15.25 0.81 -6.19
N GLY A 505 16.07 -0.23 -5.98
CA GLY A 505 17.26 -0.16 -5.14
C GLY A 505 18.33 0.78 -5.72
N ILE A 506 19.43 1.00 -4.99
CA ILE A 506 20.51 1.94 -5.40
C ILE A 506 20.98 1.64 -6.82
N ARG A 507 21.20 0.36 -7.15
CA ARG A 507 21.77 -0.06 -8.42
C ARG A 507 20.84 0.19 -9.60
N ALA A 508 19.57 -0.22 -9.48
CA ALA A 508 18.59 -0.03 -10.54
C ALA A 508 18.33 1.46 -10.78
N TRP A 509 18.16 2.25 -9.71
CA TRP A 509 18.01 3.70 -9.83
C TRP A 509 19.19 4.38 -10.54
N TRP A 510 20.42 3.96 -10.24
CA TRP A 510 21.64 4.51 -10.85
C TRP A 510 21.64 4.32 -12.37
N GLU A 511 21.13 3.20 -12.84
CA GLU A 511 21.07 2.85 -14.26
C GLU A 511 19.85 3.47 -14.97
N GLU A 512 18.69 3.55 -14.28
CA GLU A 512 17.44 4.09 -14.81
C GLU A 512 17.50 5.60 -15.04
N ASN A 513 18.17 6.34 -14.15
CA ASN A 513 18.20 7.80 -14.17
C ASN A 513 19.64 8.32 -14.24
N ARG A 514 20.22 8.22 -15.43
CA ARG A 514 21.63 8.57 -15.68
C ARG A 514 21.97 10.02 -15.36
N ASP A 515 21.07 10.96 -15.65
CA ASP A 515 21.29 12.38 -15.38
C ASP A 515 21.31 12.66 -13.88
N ALA A 516 20.39 12.07 -13.12
CA ALA A 516 20.38 12.16 -11.65
C ALA A 516 21.61 11.45 -11.04
N ALA A 517 21.96 10.27 -11.55
CA ALA A 517 23.17 9.55 -11.11
C ALA A 517 24.44 10.38 -11.33
N GLN A 518 24.57 11.07 -12.47
CA GLN A 518 25.69 11.96 -12.74
C GLN A 518 25.74 13.13 -11.75
N ARG A 519 24.58 13.77 -11.47
CA ARG A 519 24.52 14.87 -10.49
C ARG A 519 24.81 14.36 -9.07
N PHE A 520 24.31 13.19 -8.71
CA PHE A 520 24.60 12.54 -7.44
C PHE A 520 26.10 12.24 -7.28
N TYR A 521 26.73 11.69 -8.33
CA TYR A 521 28.16 11.41 -8.40
C TYR A 521 29.00 12.66 -8.13
N ASN A 522 28.68 13.78 -8.78
CA ASN A 522 29.42 15.02 -8.62
C ASN A 522 29.09 15.75 -7.31
N ASN A 523 27.80 15.91 -6.98
CA ASN A 523 27.35 16.83 -5.91
C ASN A 523 27.27 16.15 -4.54
N VAL A 524 26.99 14.85 -4.50
CA VAL A 524 26.83 14.10 -3.24
C VAL A 524 28.09 13.29 -2.93
N LEU A 525 28.62 12.56 -3.90
CA LEU A 525 29.84 11.77 -3.69
C LEU A 525 31.11 12.63 -3.81
N GLY A 526 31.05 13.84 -4.39
CA GLY A 526 32.18 14.72 -4.58
C GLY A 526 33.19 14.26 -5.63
N GLU A 527 32.76 13.38 -6.52
CA GLU A 527 33.60 12.82 -7.57
C GLU A 527 33.59 13.69 -8.82
N HIS A 528 34.59 13.55 -9.68
CA HIS A 528 34.77 14.33 -10.90
C HIS A 528 34.74 13.46 -12.14
N GLY A 529 34.34 14.03 -13.26
CA GLY A 529 34.26 13.34 -14.54
C GLY A 529 32.91 12.65 -14.74
N GLU A 530 32.90 11.68 -15.67
CA GLU A 530 31.71 10.91 -16.00
C GLU A 530 31.45 9.82 -14.97
N ALA A 531 30.22 9.75 -14.47
CA ALA A 531 29.80 8.71 -13.54
C ALA A 531 29.83 7.32 -14.22
N PRO A 532 30.36 6.29 -13.56
CA PRO A 532 30.31 4.92 -14.07
C PRO A 532 28.88 4.54 -14.50
N TYR A 533 28.76 3.77 -15.58
CA TYR A 533 27.43 3.34 -16.04
C TYR A 533 26.72 2.50 -14.99
N PHE A 534 27.41 1.56 -14.38
CA PHE A 534 26.89 0.72 -13.31
C PHE A 534 27.21 1.34 -11.94
N ALA A 535 26.33 1.14 -10.95
CA ALA A 535 26.65 1.41 -9.56
C ALA A 535 27.66 0.37 -9.08
N GLU A 536 28.94 0.72 -9.15
CA GLU A 536 30.05 -0.13 -8.72
C GLU A 536 29.97 -0.39 -7.19
N PRO A 537 30.52 -1.51 -6.69
CA PRO A 537 30.49 -1.83 -5.26
C PRO A 537 30.95 -0.69 -4.35
N TRP A 538 31.99 0.05 -4.75
CA TRP A 538 32.48 1.19 -3.96
C TRP A 538 31.52 2.38 -3.90
N ILE A 539 30.72 2.61 -4.96
CA ILE A 539 29.66 3.63 -4.99
C ILE A 539 28.56 3.23 -3.98
N CYS A 540 28.12 1.98 -4.06
CA CYS A 540 27.13 1.43 -3.14
C CYS A 540 27.64 1.48 -1.69
N ASP A 541 28.89 1.15 -1.44
CA ASP A 541 29.53 1.23 -0.12
C ASP A 541 29.49 2.66 0.44
N ARG A 542 29.87 3.64 -0.36
CA ARG A 542 29.82 5.05 0.09
C ARG A 542 28.41 5.48 0.45
N ILE A 543 27.41 5.12 -0.35
CA ILE A 543 26.00 5.44 -0.08
C ILE A 543 25.55 4.76 1.22
N VAL A 544 25.84 3.48 1.41
CA VAL A 544 25.52 2.74 2.63
C VAL A 544 26.17 3.39 3.86
N ARG A 545 27.47 3.74 3.79
CA ARG A 545 28.19 4.40 4.89
C ARG A 545 27.63 5.78 5.23
N MET A 546 27.23 6.56 4.24
CA MET A 546 26.58 7.86 4.47
C MET A 546 25.29 7.71 5.30
N HIS A 547 24.49 6.67 5.04
CA HIS A 547 23.28 6.37 5.82
C HIS A 547 23.63 5.85 7.22
N LEU A 548 24.62 4.99 7.36
CA LEU A 548 25.10 4.51 8.65
C LEU A 548 25.61 5.66 9.56
N GLN A 549 26.25 6.67 8.97
CA GLN A 549 26.79 7.83 9.68
C GLN A 549 25.76 8.93 9.96
N SER A 550 24.51 8.77 9.46
CA SER A 550 23.45 9.77 9.71
C SER A 550 23.08 9.83 11.17
N PRO A 551 22.54 10.96 11.66
CA PRO A 551 22.05 11.10 13.04
C PRO A 551 20.70 10.41 13.28
N SER A 552 20.08 9.81 12.28
CA SER A 552 18.80 9.08 12.41
C SER A 552 18.89 8.01 13.50
N MET A 553 17.86 7.88 14.33
CA MET A 553 17.81 6.85 15.38
C MET A 553 17.96 5.44 14.80
N LEU A 554 17.30 5.15 13.69
CA LEU A 554 17.39 3.87 13.00
C LEU A 554 17.92 4.06 11.57
N CYS A 555 18.80 3.14 11.15
CA CYS A 555 19.24 2.99 9.77
C CYS A 555 18.81 1.61 9.29
N ILE A 556 17.75 1.55 8.48
CA ILE A 556 17.17 0.29 8.00
C ILE A 556 17.23 0.29 6.47
N LEU A 557 18.14 -0.48 5.92
CA LEU A 557 18.36 -0.56 4.48
C LEU A 557 17.77 -1.87 3.92
N PRO A 558 17.27 -1.87 2.68
CA PRO A 558 16.89 -3.10 2.00
C PRO A 558 18.05 -4.11 1.92
N LEU A 559 17.73 -5.39 2.00
CA LEU A 559 18.73 -6.45 1.88
C LEU A 559 19.48 -6.36 0.55
N GLN A 560 18.81 -5.99 -0.52
CA GLN A 560 19.39 -5.79 -1.85
C GLN A 560 20.48 -4.71 -1.84
N ASP A 561 20.21 -3.61 -1.16
CA ASP A 561 21.17 -2.50 -1.04
C ASP A 561 22.34 -2.85 -0.11
N TRP A 562 22.10 -3.65 0.95
CA TRP A 562 23.19 -4.25 1.72
C TRP A 562 24.08 -5.14 0.87
N LEU A 563 23.51 -6.00 0.01
CA LEU A 563 24.27 -6.91 -0.87
C LEU A 563 24.98 -6.16 -2.00
N SER A 564 24.53 -4.96 -2.35
CA SER A 564 25.07 -4.17 -3.46
C SER A 564 26.54 -3.80 -3.32
N VAL A 565 27.05 -3.78 -2.07
CA VAL A 565 28.46 -3.47 -1.76
C VAL A 565 29.43 -4.59 -2.09
N ASP A 566 28.92 -5.80 -2.39
CA ASP A 566 29.75 -6.97 -2.73
C ASP A 566 29.43 -7.46 -4.14
N GLY A 567 30.43 -7.40 -5.02
CA GLY A 567 30.28 -7.77 -6.43
C GLY A 567 29.95 -9.26 -6.67
N ALA A 568 30.24 -10.15 -5.70
CA ALA A 568 30.00 -11.59 -5.81
C ALA A 568 28.66 -12.03 -5.20
N LEU A 569 28.12 -11.23 -4.27
CA LEU A 569 26.86 -11.54 -3.57
C LEU A 569 25.66 -10.79 -4.13
N ARG A 570 25.85 -9.64 -4.78
CA ARG A 570 24.77 -8.90 -5.41
C ARG A 570 24.19 -9.65 -6.62
N ARG A 571 22.92 -9.44 -6.93
CA ARG A 571 22.30 -10.03 -8.13
C ARG A 571 22.95 -9.43 -9.38
N GLU A 572 23.08 -10.20 -10.47
CA GLU A 572 23.66 -9.70 -11.71
C GLU A 572 22.84 -8.56 -12.31
N ASN A 573 21.54 -8.78 -12.51
CA ASN A 573 20.61 -7.78 -13.03
C ASN A 573 19.92 -7.01 -11.88
N PRO A 574 20.18 -5.69 -11.71
CA PRO A 574 19.60 -4.91 -10.63
C PRO A 574 18.07 -4.71 -10.77
N ALA A 575 17.50 -4.76 -11.97
CA ALA A 575 16.05 -4.65 -12.17
C ALA A 575 15.28 -5.82 -11.53
N GLU A 576 15.93 -6.98 -11.34
CA GLU A 576 15.33 -8.14 -10.67
C GLU A 576 15.32 -8.03 -9.13
N GLU A 577 15.93 -6.99 -8.59
CA GLU A 577 15.96 -6.71 -7.14
C GLU A 577 14.72 -5.93 -6.69
N GLN A 578 13.95 -5.35 -7.61
CA GLN A 578 12.76 -4.56 -7.31
C GLN A 578 11.62 -5.46 -6.80
N ILE A 579 11.00 -5.05 -5.69
CA ILE A 579 9.92 -5.81 -5.04
C ILE A 579 8.56 -5.38 -5.57
N ASN A 580 8.29 -4.08 -5.64
CA ASN A 580 7.04 -3.51 -6.11
C ASN A 580 7.25 -2.45 -7.19
N VAL A 581 6.27 -2.30 -8.07
CA VAL A 581 6.16 -1.23 -9.07
C VAL A 581 4.79 -0.57 -8.87
N PRO A 582 4.67 0.47 -8.02
CA PRO A 582 3.37 1.06 -7.63
C PRO A 582 2.55 1.60 -8.80
N ALA A 583 3.20 2.03 -9.88
CA ALA A 583 2.53 2.45 -11.11
C ALA A 583 1.84 1.31 -11.86
N ASN A 584 2.15 0.06 -11.55
CA ASN A 584 1.52 -1.12 -12.15
C ASN A 584 0.46 -1.71 -11.20
N PRO A 585 -0.84 -1.45 -11.41
CA PRO A 585 -1.90 -1.95 -10.54
C PRO A 585 -2.07 -3.47 -10.59
N ARG A 586 -1.41 -4.13 -11.55
CA ARG A 586 -1.38 -5.60 -11.70
C ARG A 586 0.01 -6.16 -11.40
N HIS A 587 0.78 -5.51 -10.52
CA HIS A 587 2.07 -6.01 -10.13
C HIS A 587 1.93 -7.34 -9.37
N TYR A 588 2.71 -8.35 -9.78
CA TYR A 588 2.79 -9.64 -9.11
C TYR A 588 3.93 -9.62 -8.10
N TRP A 589 3.64 -9.68 -6.80
CA TRP A 589 4.60 -9.70 -5.71
C TRP A 589 5.22 -11.09 -5.57
N ARG A 590 6.26 -11.36 -6.37
CA ARG A 590 6.90 -12.68 -6.49
C ARG A 590 8.41 -12.64 -6.25
N TYR A 591 8.90 -11.51 -5.71
CA TYR A 591 10.32 -11.38 -5.41
C TYR A 591 10.80 -12.51 -4.51
N ARG A 592 11.96 -13.09 -4.86
CA ARG A 592 12.64 -14.10 -4.08
C ARG A 592 14.12 -13.74 -3.98
N MET A 593 14.68 -13.82 -2.76
CA MET A 593 16.11 -13.67 -2.56
C MET A 593 16.87 -14.75 -3.34
N HIS A 594 17.88 -14.35 -4.10
CA HIS A 594 18.66 -15.25 -4.96
C HIS A 594 19.74 -16.05 -4.21
N LEU A 595 20.07 -15.65 -2.98
CA LEU A 595 20.99 -16.35 -2.08
C LEU A 595 20.22 -17.23 -1.10
N THR A 596 20.77 -18.39 -0.78
CA THR A 596 20.28 -19.15 0.38
C THR A 596 20.79 -18.53 1.68
N LEU A 597 20.08 -18.75 2.78
CA LEU A 597 20.51 -18.26 4.09
C LEU A 597 21.85 -18.87 4.51
N GLU A 598 22.11 -20.14 4.15
CA GLU A 598 23.35 -20.85 4.41
C GLU A 598 24.53 -20.18 3.67
N ARG A 599 24.33 -19.78 2.41
CA ARG A 599 25.35 -19.04 1.64
C ARG A 599 25.64 -17.68 2.25
N LEU A 600 24.60 -16.97 2.70
CA LEU A 600 24.76 -15.66 3.35
C LEU A 600 25.48 -15.80 4.70
N LEU A 601 25.14 -16.82 5.50
CA LEU A 601 25.83 -17.13 6.76
C LEU A 601 27.29 -17.49 6.57
N GLY A 602 27.62 -18.22 5.49
CA GLY A 602 28.98 -18.62 5.15
C GLY A 602 29.81 -17.54 4.43
N ALA A 603 29.28 -16.36 4.18
CA ALA A 603 30.00 -15.26 3.55
C ALA A 603 30.84 -14.46 4.58
N ASP A 604 31.82 -15.08 5.19
CA ASP A 604 32.56 -14.56 6.35
C ASP A 604 33.23 -13.19 6.09
N ALA A 605 33.82 -13.01 4.91
CA ALA A 605 34.45 -11.73 4.54
C ALA A 605 33.41 -10.59 4.48
N TYR A 606 32.30 -10.84 3.83
CA TYR A 606 31.18 -9.88 3.73
C TYR A 606 30.57 -9.60 5.13
N ASN A 607 30.32 -10.64 5.92
CA ASN A 607 29.75 -10.50 7.25
C ASN A 607 30.70 -9.72 8.20
N SER A 608 32.03 -9.91 8.08
CA SER A 608 33.00 -9.16 8.84
C SER A 608 33.06 -7.69 8.40
N TYR A 609 33.06 -7.46 7.08
CA TYR A 609 32.97 -6.11 6.51
C TYR A 609 31.73 -5.33 7.03
N LEU A 610 30.52 -5.94 6.99
CA LEU A 610 29.32 -5.28 7.50
C LEU A 610 29.41 -4.96 9.00
N ARG A 611 29.95 -5.87 9.78
CA ARG A 611 30.16 -5.67 11.22
C ARG A 611 31.08 -4.47 11.49
N GLU A 612 32.18 -4.37 10.74
CA GLU A 612 33.11 -3.25 10.84
C GLU A 612 32.49 -1.92 10.39
N ALA A 613 31.74 -1.93 9.28
CA ALA A 613 31.06 -0.74 8.76
C ALA A 613 30.03 -0.19 9.76
N ILE A 614 29.23 -1.07 10.36
CA ILE A 614 28.23 -0.69 11.37
C ILE A 614 28.92 -0.19 12.63
N ALA A 615 29.90 -0.91 13.16
CA ALA A 615 30.63 -0.53 14.37
C ALA A 615 31.39 0.81 14.20
N SER A 616 31.99 1.04 13.04
CA SER A 616 32.71 2.31 12.76
C SER A 616 31.78 3.52 12.69
N ALA A 617 30.48 3.31 12.44
CA ALA A 617 29.45 4.34 12.44
C ALA A 617 28.85 4.57 13.86
N GLY A 618 29.30 3.82 14.88
CA GLY A 618 28.79 3.94 16.25
C GLY A 618 27.42 3.29 16.45
N ARG A 619 27.03 2.34 15.60
CA ARG A 619 25.73 1.66 15.64
C ARG A 619 25.85 0.19 16.04
#